data_ed9a5459cefaf716a18e53e847c30f45
#
_entry.id   ed9a5459cefaf716a18e53e847c30f45
#
_cell.length_a   1.000
_cell.length_b   1.000
_cell.length_c   1.000
_cell.angle_alpha   90.00
_cell.angle_beta   90.00
_cell.angle_gamma   90.00
#
_symmetry.space_group_name_H-M   'P 1'
#
loop_
_entity.id
_entity.type
_entity.pdbx_description
1 polymer ?
#
loop_
_entity_poly.entity_id
_entity_poly.type
_entity_poly.pdbx_seq_one_letter_code
_entity_poly.pdbx_strand_id
1 'polypeptide(L)'
;VADARANRTGSGPEGYRRPHAGSARGPEGFWGRVASELHWFEPWRKVLEGDLPHPKWFVGGKTNLSYNALDRHVKTWRRNKAAIVWEGEPGEERVLTYHDLWREVQRFANVLKRLGVKKGDRVTIYLPMIPEAAIAMLACTRIGAVHSVVFGGFSAGALADRIKDAEAKVLITADGGFRRGGIVPLKQNADEALKDATSVEHVVVVRRTGEEVPWTPGRDHWWHELMEAAPDRCDPESMEAEEPLFI
;
A
#
# COMPACT_ATOMS: atom_id res chain seq x y z
N VAL A 1 -7.94 29.04 9.39
CA VAL A 1 -6.67 28.72 8.73
C VAL A 1 -5.64 28.64 9.82
N ALA A 2 -5.54 27.47 10.49
CA ALA A 2 -4.49 27.23 11.47
C ALA A 2 -3.16 27.16 10.72
N ASP A 3 -2.21 27.94 11.21
CA ASP A 3 -0.92 28.20 10.60
C ASP A 3 -0.10 26.88 10.50
N ALA A 4 -0.06 26.31 9.31
CA ALA A 4 0.77 25.14 9.01
C ALA A 4 2.29 25.42 9.11
N ARG A 5 2.69 26.63 9.51
CA ARG A 5 4.09 27.01 9.77
C ARG A 5 4.57 26.70 11.18
N ALA A 6 3.64 26.46 12.12
CA ALA A 6 4.01 26.18 13.52
C ALA A 6 4.64 24.79 13.77
N ASN A 7 4.60 23.87 12.80
CA ASN A 7 5.14 22.51 12.94
C ASN A 7 6.48 22.27 12.22
N ARG A 8 7.12 23.32 11.70
CA ARG A 8 8.54 23.28 11.31
C ARG A 8 9.40 23.56 12.55
N THR A 9 9.34 22.70 13.54
CA THR A 9 10.37 22.62 14.56
C THR A 9 11.66 22.25 13.88
N GLY A 10 12.64 23.14 14.00
CA GLY A 10 13.84 23.24 13.20
C GLY A 10 14.53 21.91 12.88
N SER A 11 15.11 21.86 11.71
CA SER A 11 15.98 20.83 11.16
C SER A 11 17.32 20.70 11.94
N GLY A 12 17.27 20.62 13.27
CA GLY A 12 18.43 20.50 14.14
C GLY A 12 18.22 19.46 15.24
N PRO A 13 19.28 19.05 15.94
CA PRO A 13 19.20 18.07 17.04
C PRO A 13 18.16 18.41 18.12
N GLU A 14 17.93 19.67 18.39
CA GLU A 14 16.91 20.13 19.37
C GLU A 14 15.48 19.96 18.85
N GLY A 15 15.25 20.13 17.55
CA GLY A 15 13.95 19.90 16.92
C GLY A 15 13.49 18.44 17.02
N TYR A 16 14.43 17.50 17.07
CA TYR A 16 14.16 16.08 17.30
C TYR A 16 14.02 15.76 18.81
N ARG A 17 14.93 16.28 19.65
CA ARG A 17 15.01 15.93 21.08
C ARG A 17 13.73 16.23 21.85
N ARG A 18 13.07 17.37 21.58
CA ARG A 18 11.82 17.75 22.26
C ARG A 18 10.65 16.80 21.97
N PRO A 19 10.29 16.52 20.70
CA PRO A 19 9.24 15.56 20.38
C PRO A 19 9.56 14.16 20.92
N HIS A 20 10.80 13.68 20.77
CA HIS A 20 11.24 12.39 21.30
C HIS A 20 11.09 12.29 22.83
N ALA A 21 11.57 13.29 23.56
CA ALA A 21 11.41 13.33 25.02
C ALA A 21 9.94 13.42 25.43
N GLY A 22 9.11 14.12 24.66
CA GLY A 22 7.66 14.21 24.88
C GLY A 22 6.96 12.87 24.67
N SER A 23 7.31 12.13 23.60
CA SER A 23 6.74 10.82 23.33
C SER A 23 7.14 9.76 24.37
N ALA A 24 8.37 9.84 24.90
CA ALA A 24 8.86 8.92 25.93
C ALA A 24 8.28 9.18 27.32
N ARG A 25 8.06 10.47 27.71
CA ARG A 25 7.56 10.84 29.04
C ARG A 25 6.05 10.75 29.18
N GLY A 26 5.31 10.98 28.10
CA GLY A 26 3.85 11.00 28.09
C GLY A 26 3.29 10.51 26.76
N PRO A 27 3.42 9.21 26.44
CA PRO A 27 3.06 8.65 25.15
C PRO A 27 1.59 8.91 24.79
N GLU A 28 0.67 8.75 25.72
CA GLU A 28 -0.76 8.98 25.45
C GLU A 28 -1.04 10.42 25.02
N GLY A 29 -0.54 11.40 25.75
CA GLY A 29 -0.74 12.80 25.41
C GLY A 29 -0.05 13.22 24.12
N PHE A 30 1.13 12.67 23.84
CA PHE A 30 1.87 12.95 22.62
C PHE A 30 1.17 12.33 21.39
N TRP A 31 0.93 11.03 21.41
CA TRP A 31 0.33 10.33 20.28
C TRP A 31 -1.14 10.66 20.06
N GLY A 32 -1.88 10.97 21.12
CA GLY A 32 -3.25 11.47 21.00
C GLY A 32 -3.32 12.78 20.21
N ARG A 33 -2.40 13.74 20.46
CA ARG A 33 -2.33 14.98 19.66
C ARG A 33 -1.96 14.70 18.20
N VAL A 34 -0.96 13.86 17.95
CA VAL A 34 -0.54 13.51 16.58
C VAL A 34 -1.67 12.82 15.83
N ALA A 35 -2.32 11.85 16.46
CA ALA A 35 -3.41 11.11 15.84
C ALA A 35 -4.66 11.96 15.59
N SER A 36 -4.89 13.04 16.37
CA SER A 36 -6.01 13.95 16.14
C SER A 36 -5.90 14.75 14.84
N GLU A 37 -4.73 14.78 14.20
CA GLU A 37 -4.54 15.36 12.85
C GLU A 37 -5.03 14.45 11.73
N LEU A 38 -5.27 13.16 12.03
CA LEU A 38 -5.83 12.19 11.09
C LEU A 38 -7.35 12.23 11.11
N HIS A 39 -7.96 11.72 10.04
CA HIS A 39 -9.39 11.51 10.00
C HIS A 39 -9.73 10.15 10.60
N TRP A 40 -10.64 10.15 11.55
CA TRP A 40 -11.21 8.96 12.18
C TRP A 40 -12.68 8.87 11.83
N PHE A 41 -13.14 7.71 11.37
CA PHE A 41 -14.57 7.45 11.16
C PHE A 41 -15.29 7.32 12.51
N GLU A 42 -14.60 6.66 13.47
CA GLU A 42 -14.99 6.60 14.87
C GLU A 42 -13.76 6.97 15.73
N PRO A 43 -13.84 8.00 16.58
CA PRO A 43 -12.72 8.37 17.43
C PRO A 43 -12.43 7.28 18.47
N TRP A 44 -11.17 7.17 18.87
CA TRP A 44 -10.76 6.24 19.91
C TRP A 44 -11.31 6.63 21.29
N ARG A 45 -11.49 5.66 22.16
CA ARG A 45 -11.86 5.86 23.57
C ARG A 45 -10.62 6.01 24.46
N LYS A 46 -9.52 5.34 24.13
CA LYS A 46 -8.27 5.35 24.88
C LYS A 46 -7.08 5.30 23.92
N VAL A 47 -6.07 6.12 24.16
CA VAL A 47 -4.90 6.19 23.27
C VAL A 47 -4.01 4.97 23.41
N LEU A 48 -3.79 4.50 24.67
CA LEU A 48 -2.94 3.36 24.99
C LEU A 48 -3.59 2.54 26.09
N GLU A 49 -3.63 1.21 25.93
CA GLU A 49 -4.15 0.26 26.91
C GLU A 49 -3.25 -0.96 27.00
N GLY A 50 -3.04 -1.44 28.25
CA GLY A 50 -2.18 -2.59 28.55
C GLY A 50 -0.71 -2.20 28.64
N ASP A 51 0.11 -3.21 28.96
CA ASP A 51 1.54 -3.09 29.19
C ASP A 51 2.35 -3.71 28.06
N LEU A 52 3.63 -3.29 27.93
CA LEU A 52 4.59 -3.95 27.05
C LEU A 52 4.72 -5.45 27.41
N PRO A 53 4.91 -6.35 26.44
CA PRO A 53 5.22 -6.06 25.03
C PRO A 53 4.00 -5.97 24.09
N HIS A 54 2.77 -6.05 24.59
CA HIS A 54 1.55 -6.10 23.77
C HIS A 54 0.54 -4.99 24.08
N PRO A 55 0.93 -3.71 24.02
CA PRO A 55 0.00 -2.61 24.23
C PRO A 55 -0.97 -2.49 23.07
N LYS A 56 -2.19 -2.02 23.33
CA LYS A 56 -3.18 -1.64 22.30
C LYS A 56 -3.20 -0.13 22.13
N TRP A 57 -3.19 0.31 20.88
CA TRP A 57 -3.21 1.72 20.53
C TRP A 57 -4.55 2.17 19.96
N PHE A 58 -5.00 3.37 20.33
CA PHE A 58 -6.21 4.01 19.82
C PHE A 58 -7.45 3.10 19.89
N VAL A 59 -7.65 2.49 21.06
CA VAL A 59 -8.67 1.47 21.34
C VAL A 59 -10.07 1.94 20.95
N GLY A 60 -10.74 1.18 20.08
CA GLY A 60 -12.06 1.47 19.54
C GLY A 60 -12.07 2.58 18.49
N GLY A 61 -10.91 3.10 18.11
CA GLY A 61 -10.80 4.04 17.00
C GLY A 61 -10.88 3.33 15.66
N LYS A 62 -11.64 3.91 14.70
CA LYS A 62 -11.72 3.38 13.34
C LYS A 62 -11.29 4.41 12.32
N THR A 63 -10.44 3.97 11.41
CA THR A 63 -9.88 4.80 10.34
C THR A 63 -9.59 3.98 9.10
N ASN A 64 -9.08 4.62 8.06
CA ASN A 64 -8.54 3.94 6.88
C ASN A 64 -7.34 4.73 6.37
N LEU A 65 -6.23 4.04 6.13
CA LEU A 65 -4.99 4.66 5.66
C LEU A 65 -5.17 5.28 4.28
N SER A 66 -5.81 4.58 3.33
CA SER A 66 -6.06 5.10 1.98
C SER A 66 -6.93 6.36 2.03
N TYR A 67 -7.96 6.41 2.90
CA TYR A 67 -8.76 7.63 3.11
C TYR A 67 -7.90 8.80 3.59
N ASN A 68 -7.06 8.56 4.57
CA ASN A 68 -6.18 9.59 5.11
C ASN A 68 -5.12 10.05 4.13
N ALA A 69 -4.60 9.14 3.29
CA ALA A 69 -3.62 9.48 2.27
C ALA A 69 -4.23 10.21 1.07
N LEU A 70 -5.48 9.92 0.69
CA LEU A 70 -6.06 10.37 -0.57
C LEU A 70 -7.37 11.15 -0.40
N ASP A 71 -8.43 10.52 0.12
CA ASP A 71 -9.80 11.05 0.09
C ASP A 71 -9.93 12.42 0.76
N ARG A 72 -9.30 12.59 1.93
CA ARG A 72 -9.30 13.88 2.64
C ARG A 72 -8.60 14.99 1.85
N HIS A 73 -7.65 14.64 0.97
CA HIS A 73 -6.89 15.60 0.18
C HIS A 73 -7.56 15.97 -1.14
N VAL A 74 -8.23 15.03 -1.82
CA VAL A 74 -8.95 15.31 -3.07
C VAL A 74 -10.15 16.23 -2.89
N LYS A 75 -10.65 16.37 -1.65
CA LYS A 75 -11.70 17.32 -1.27
C LYS A 75 -11.19 18.75 -1.04
N THR A 76 -9.88 18.99 -1.19
CA THR A 76 -9.21 20.26 -0.90
C THR A 76 -8.48 20.78 -2.15
N TRP A 77 -7.81 21.93 -2.00
CA TRP A 77 -6.93 22.49 -3.03
C TRP A 77 -5.79 21.56 -3.47
N ARG A 78 -5.48 20.53 -2.66
CA ARG A 78 -4.45 19.53 -2.99
C ARG A 78 -4.86 18.57 -4.12
N ARG A 79 -6.12 18.55 -4.50
CA ARG A 79 -6.66 17.65 -5.55
C ARG A 79 -5.77 17.58 -6.80
N ASN A 80 -5.31 18.72 -7.29
CA ASN A 80 -4.52 18.81 -8.51
C ASN A 80 -3.00 18.92 -8.26
N LYS A 81 -2.56 18.76 -7.00
CA LYS A 81 -1.14 18.71 -6.66
C LYS A 81 -0.57 17.35 -7.03
N ALA A 82 0.69 17.30 -7.50
CA ALA A 82 1.41 16.05 -7.72
C ALA A 82 1.49 15.26 -6.40
N ALA A 83 1.02 14.02 -6.46
CA ALA A 83 1.13 13.04 -5.38
C ALA A 83 2.30 12.08 -5.63
N ILE A 84 2.53 11.72 -6.89
CA ILE A 84 3.66 10.92 -7.34
C ILE A 84 4.32 11.63 -8.51
N VAL A 85 5.63 11.78 -8.45
CA VAL A 85 6.49 12.10 -9.58
C VAL A 85 7.42 10.90 -9.72
N TRP A 86 7.31 10.20 -10.83
CA TRP A 86 8.04 8.98 -11.08
C TRP A 86 8.89 9.11 -12.35
N GLU A 87 10.11 8.62 -12.26
CA GLU A 87 11.04 8.48 -13.38
C GLU A 87 11.49 7.02 -13.46
N GLY A 88 11.32 6.41 -14.62
CA GLY A 88 11.76 5.04 -14.89
C GLY A 88 13.24 4.99 -15.28
N GLU A 89 13.89 3.84 -15.11
CA GLU A 89 15.30 3.67 -15.47
C GLU A 89 15.59 3.95 -16.96
N PRO A 90 14.71 3.63 -17.93
CA PRO A 90 14.86 4.06 -19.32
C PRO A 90 14.58 5.55 -19.58
N GLY A 91 14.24 6.33 -18.58
CA GLY A 91 13.99 7.78 -18.70
C GLY A 91 12.52 8.17 -18.96
N GLU A 92 11.58 7.25 -18.80
CA GLU A 92 10.17 7.60 -18.85
C GLU A 92 9.75 8.36 -17.59
N GLU A 93 8.85 9.32 -17.74
CA GLU A 93 8.31 10.11 -16.64
C GLU A 93 6.79 9.95 -16.53
N ARG A 94 6.28 9.86 -15.31
CA ARG A 94 4.85 9.93 -15.02
C ARG A 94 4.60 10.81 -13.80
N VAL A 95 3.63 11.70 -13.93
CA VAL A 95 3.15 12.50 -12.79
C VAL A 95 1.70 12.15 -12.54
N LEU A 96 1.39 11.71 -11.33
CA LEU A 96 0.03 11.48 -10.88
C LEU A 96 -0.34 12.56 -9.86
N THR A 97 -1.45 13.26 -10.09
CA THR A 97 -2.04 14.14 -9.08
C THR A 97 -2.69 13.29 -7.96
N TYR A 98 -3.03 13.92 -6.83
CA TYR A 98 -3.85 13.26 -5.80
C TYR A 98 -5.15 12.71 -6.37
N HIS A 99 -5.76 13.42 -7.32
CA HIS A 99 -6.99 12.96 -7.96
C HIS A 99 -6.78 11.74 -8.85
N ASP A 100 -5.71 11.73 -9.65
CA ASP A 100 -5.39 10.59 -10.51
C ASP A 100 -5.08 9.36 -9.68
N LEU A 101 -4.21 9.50 -8.67
CA LEU A 101 -3.87 8.40 -7.76
C LEU A 101 -5.11 7.88 -7.01
N TRP A 102 -6.00 8.77 -6.55
CA TRP A 102 -7.23 8.41 -5.89
C TRP A 102 -8.17 7.59 -6.79
N ARG A 103 -8.29 7.96 -8.07
CA ARG A 103 -9.08 7.18 -9.05
C ARG A 103 -8.48 5.80 -9.30
N GLU A 104 -7.18 5.74 -9.59
CA GLU A 104 -6.48 4.48 -9.84
C GLU A 104 -6.58 3.53 -8.65
N VAL A 105 -6.43 4.04 -7.43
CA VAL A 105 -6.55 3.25 -6.19
C VAL A 105 -7.96 2.67 -6.04
N GLN A 106 -9.02 3.44 -6.31
CA GLN A 106 -10.40 2.94 -6.23
C GLN A 106 -10.68 1.85 -7.27
N ARG A 107 -10.23 2.06 -8.51
CA ARG A 107 -10.39 1.06 -9.59
C ARG A 107 -9.68 -0.23 -9.22
N PHE A 108 -8.43 -0.15 -8.79
CA PHE A 108 -7.67 -1.34 -8.40
C PHE A 108 -8.23 -2.02 -7.13
N ALA A 109 -8.77 -1.28 -6.19
CA ALA A 109 -9.52 -1.83 -5.05
C ALA A 109 -10.73 -2.66 -5.51
N ASN A 110 -11.47 -2.18 -6.51
CA ASN A 110 -12.56 -2.95 -7.12
C ASN A 110 -12.06 -4.18 -7.90
N VAL A 111 -10.89 -4.10 -8.55
CA VAL A 111 -10.23 -5.27 -9.15
C VAL A 111 -9.97 -6.34 -8.10
N LEU A 112 -9.35 -5.97 -6.98
CA LEU A 112 -9.05 -6.91 -5.89
C LEU A 112 -10.34 -7.55 -5.34
N LYS A 113 -11.40 -6.78 -5.13
CA LYS A 113 -12.71 -7.30 -4.69
C LYS A 113 -13.28 -8.30 -5.71
N ARG A 114 -13.18 -8.02 -7.01
CA ARG A 114 -13.63 -8.92 -8.09
C ARG A 114 -12.83 -10.22 -8.14
N LEU A 115 -11.56 -10.18 -7.78
CA LEU A 115 -10.69 -11.35 -7.61
C LEU A 115 -10.92 -12.07 -6.27
N GLY A 116 -11.96 -11.73 -5.52
CA GLY A 116 -12.35 -12.41 -4.29
C GLY A 116 -11.58 -11.98 -3.03
N VAL A 117 -10.76 -10.92 -3.11
CA VAL A 117 -10.03 -10.40 -1.94
C VAL A 117 -11.01 -9.70 -0.98
N LYS A 118 -10.96 -10.08 0.27
CA LYS A 118 -11.78 -9.55 1.38
C LYS A 118 -10.89 -8.91 2.45
N LYS A 119 -11.51 -8.19 3.37
CA LYS A 119 -10.87 -7.69 4.58
C LYS A 119 -10.13 -8.82 5.31
N GLY A 120 -8.87 -8.57 5.66
CA GLY A 120 -7.99 -9.54 6.34
C GLY A 120 -7.28 -10.53 5.40
N ASP A 121 -7.67 -10.64 4.12
CA ASP A 121 -6.93 -11.44 3.15
C ASP A 121 -5.56 -10.81 2.85
N ARG A 122 -4.57 -11.62 2.50
CA ARG A 122 -3.22 -11.16 2.18
C ARG A 122 -3.00 -11.11 0.68
N VAL A 123 -2.31 -10.04 0.26
CA VAL A 123 -1.92 -9.78 -1.13
C VAL A 123 -0.41 -9.56 -1.17
N THR A 124 0.32 -10.37 -1.93
CA THR A 124 1.75 -10.16 -2.15
C THR A 124 2.00 -9.25 -3.34
N ILE A 125 2.86 -8.26 -3.15
CA ILE A 125 3.26 -7.28 -4.18
C ILE A 125 4.74 -7.48 -4.49
N TYR A 126 5.02 -8.04 -5.66
CA TYR A 126 6.37 -8.28 -6.18
C TYR A 126 6.57 -7.47 -7.46
N LEU A 127 6.75 -6.17 -7.29
CA LEU A 127 6.84 -5.19 -8.37
C LEU A 127 8.20 -4.45 -8.36
N PRO A 128 8.64 -3.94 -9.51
CA PRO A 128 9.70 -2.94 -9.54
C PRO A 128 9.17 -1.62 -8.98
N MET A 129 10.04 -0.60 -8.86
CA MET A 129 9.67 0.73 -8.35
C MET A 129 8.87 1.51 -9.42
N ILE A 130 7.60 1.17 -9.56
CA ILE A 130 6.64 1.80 -10.48
C ILE A 130 5.42 2.31 -9.72
N PRO A 131 4.66 3.28 -10.26
CA PRO A 131 3.47 3.84 -9.60
C PRO A 131 2.43 2.79 -9.21
N GLU A 132 2.32 1.71 -9.97
CA GLU A 132 1.41 0.59 -9.71
C GLU A 132 1.67 -0.08 -8.35
N ALA A 133 2.92 -0.06 -7.85
CA ALA A 133 3.23 -0.57 -6.51
C ALA A 133 2.54 0.25 -5.41
N ALA A 134 2.59 1.59 -5.52
CA ALA A 134 1.89 2.48 -4.58
C ALA A 134 0.37 2.36 -4.71
N ILE A 135 -0.15 2.24 -5.94
CA ILE A 135 -1.58 2.03 -6.20
C ILE A 135 -2.05 0.72 -5.54
N ALA A 136 -1.29 -0.37 -5.72
CA ALA A 136 -1.61 -1.67 -5.14
C ALA A 136 -1.63 -1.64 -3.60
N MET A 137 -0.60 -1.06 -2.96
CA MET A 137 -0.56 -0.89 -1.51
C MET A 137 -1.78 -0.12 -0.98
N LEU A 138 -2.09 1.03 -1.58
CA LEU A 138 -3.22 1.87 -1.16
C LEU A 138 -4.58 1.23 -1.46
N ALA A 139 -4.68 0.43 -2.51
CA ALA A 139 -5.90 -0.33 -2.82
C ALA A 139 -6.15 -1.45 -1.80
N CYS A 140 -5.10 -2.18 -1.39
CA CYS A 140 -5.20 -3.16 -0.30
C CYS A 140 -5.69 -2.49 0.98
N THR A 141 -5.05 -1.41 1.40
CA THR A 141 -5.45 -0.70 2.62
C THR A 141 -6.87 -0.12 2.54
N ARG A 142 -7.32 0.24 1.32
CA ARG A 142 -8.68 0.75 1.11
C ARG A 142 -9.75 -0.26 1.44
N ILE A 143 -9.55 -1.52 1.10
CA ILE A 143 -10.50 -2.62 1.33
C ILE A 143 -10.19 -3.44 2.58
N GLY A 144 -9.21 -3.04 3.39
CA GLY A 144 -8.81 -3.75 4.60
C GLY A 144 -8.06 -5.05 4.33
N ALA A 145 -7.48 -5.24 3.15
CA ALA A 145 -6.57 -6.34 2.86
C ALA A 145 -5.17 -6.03 3.36
N VAL A 146 -4.48 -7.05 3.87
CA VAL A 146 -3.10 -6.95 4.34
C VAL A 146 -2.14 -7.16 3.17
N HIS A 147 -1.26 -6.19 2.89
CA HIS A 147 -0.29 -6.35 1.81
C HIS A 147 1.09 -6.72 2.33
N SER A 148 1.78 -7.61 1.58
CA SER A 148 3.17 -7.98 1.79
C SER A 148 3.99 -7.54 0.58
N VAL A 149 4.88 -6.56 0.78
CA VAL A 149 5.73 -6.04 -0.31
C VAL A 149 7.04 -6.78 -0.34
N VAL A 150 7.31 -7.43 -1.47
CA VAL A 150 8.54 -8.17 -1.71
C VAL A 150 9.40 -7.42 -2.72
N PHE A 151 10.66 -7.17 -2.36
CA PHE A 151 11.59 -6.48 -3.22
C PHE A 151 11.82 -7.25 -4.54
N GLY A 152 11.65 -6.57 -5.69
CA GLY A 152 11.75 -7.16 -7.02
C GLY A 152 13.11 -7.77 -7.39
N GLY A 153 14.12 -7.62 -6.53
CA GLY A 153 15.43 -8.26 -6.67
C GLY A 153 15.59 -9.57 -5.89
N PHE A 154 14.56 -10.03 -5.16
CA PHE A 154 14.61 -11.30 -4.46
C PHE A 154 14.42 -12.49 -5.41
N SER A 155 15.01 -13.63 -5.03
CA SER A 155 14.88 -14.89 -5.76
C SER A 155 13.46 -15.47 -5.67
N ALA A 156 13.15 -16.40 -6.57
CA ALA A 156 11.90 -17.15 -6.55
C ALA A 156 11.65 -17.87 -5.21
N GLY A 157 12.69 -18.49 -4.61
CA GLY A 157 12.57 -19.15 -3.31
C GLY A 157 12.20 -18.18 -2.19
N ALA A 158 12.86 -17.00 -2.14
CA ALA A 158 12.55 -15.98 -1.14
C ALA A 158 11.15 -15.37 -1.33
N LEU A 159 10.64 -15.33 -2.55
CA LEU A 159 9.26 -14.95 -2.84
C LEU A 159 8.27 -16.05 -2.38
N ALA A 160 8.57 -17.32 -2.69
CA ALA A 160 7.74 -18.45 -2.29
C ALA A 160 7.56 -18.52 -0.76
N ASP A 161 8.65 -18.35 -0.01
CA ASP A 161 8.60 -18.38 1.45
C ASP A 161 7.67 -17.30 2.02
N ARG A 162 7.71 -16.08 1.48
CA ARG A 162 6.84 -14.97 1.90
C ARG A 162 5.38 -15.18 1.54
N ILE A 163 5.12 -15.75 0.36
CA ILE A 163 3.74 -16.10 -0.05
C ILE A 163 3.17 -17.17 0.87
N LYS A 164 3.96 -18.20 1.19
CA LYS A 164 3.55 -19.28 2.10
C LYS A 164 3.28 -18.77 3.51
N ASP A 165 4.21 -17.98 4.05
CA ASP A 165 4.10 -17.41 5.41
C ASP A 165 2.86 -16.51 5.54
N ALA A 166 2.60 -15.68 4.53
CA ALA A 166 1.43 -14.82 4.48
C ALA A 166 0.14 -15.55 4.07
N GLU A 167 0.22 -16.77 3.50
CA GLU A 167 -0.91 -17.44 2.82
C GLU A 167 -1.64 -16.49 1.85
N ALA A 168 -0.87 -15.81 0.99
CA ALA A 168 -1.42 -14.79 0.12
C ALA A 168 -2.31 -15.39 -0.97
N LYS A 169 -3.48 -14.78 -1.20
CA LYS A 169 -4.44 -15.16 -2.25
C LYS A 169 -4.12 -14.61 -3.62
N VAL A 170 -3.57 -13.41 -3.67
CA VAL A 170 -3.24 -12.70 -4.91
C VAL A 170 -1.77 -12.32 -4.90
N LEU A 171 -1.11 -12.56 -6.02
CA LEU A 171 0.22 -12.04 -6.32
C LEU A 171 0.11 -10.95 -7.39
N ILE A 172 0.69 -9.79 -7.13
CA ILE A 172 0.81 -8.70 -8.10
C ILE A 172 2.27 -8.63 -8.52
N THR A 173 2.53 -8.76 -9.83
CA THR A 173 3.87 -8.73 -10.41
C THR A 173 3.90 -7.94 -11.72
N ALA A 174 5.02 -7.96 -12.43
CA ALA A 174 5.17 -7.38 -13.77
C ALA A 174 5.78 -8.42 -14.72
N ASP A 175 5.62 -8.20 -16.03
CA ASP A 175 6.30 -9.00 -17.05
C ASP A 175 7.81 -9.02 -16.79
N GLY A 176 8.39 -7.87 -16.51
CA GLY A 176 9.78 -7.67 -16.11
C GLY A 176 9.98 -6.35 -15.41
N GLY A 177 11.23 -6.06 -15.04
CA GLY A 177 11.62 -4.79 -14.44
C GLY A 177 12.99 -4.36 -14.91
N PHE A 178 13.16 -3.09 -15.27
CA PHE A 178 14.47 -2.53 -15.62
C PHE A 178 15.31 -2.36 -14.35
N ARG A 179 16.57 -2.82 -14.41
CA ARG A 179 17.51 -2.68 -13.32
C ARG A 179 18.94 -2.75 -13.82
N ARG A 180 19.73 -1.70 -13.60
CA ARG A 180 21.16 -1.61 -13.96
C ARG A 180 21.42 -1.89 -15.43
N GLY A 181 20.57 -1.35 -16.31
CA GLY A 181 20.66 -1.53 -17.75
C GLY A 181 20.21 -2.91 -18.28
N GLY A 182 19.67 -3.77 -17.41
CA GLY A 182 19.13 -5.08 -17.78
C GLY A 182 17.66 -5.26 -17.39
N ILE A 183 17.07 -6.39 -17.78
CA ILE A 183 15.71 -6.75 -17.40
C ILE A 183 15.77 -7.88 -16.38
N VAL A 184 15.09 -7.67 -15.24
CA VAL A 184 14.81 -8.72 -14.25
C VAL A 184 13.53 -9.44 -14.66
N PRO A 185 13.53 -10.78 -14.84
CA PRO A 185 12.38 -11.53 -15.33
C PRO A 185 11.39 -11.81 -14.18
N LEU A 186 10.63 -10.80 -13.76
CA LEU A 186 9.78 -10.87 -12.56
C LEU A 186 8.67 -11.93 -12.69
N LYS A 187 8.01 -12.02 -13.85
CA LYS A 187 6.95 -13.02 -14.07
C LYS A 187 7.47 -14.45 -14.02
N GLN A 188 8.65 -14.71 -14.60
CA GLN A 188 9.25 -16.05 -14.54
C GLN A 188 9.65 -16.41 -13.11
N ASN A 189 10.21 -15.47 -12.35
CA ASN A 189 10.51 -15.66 -10.92
C ASN A 189 9.22 -15.92 -10.11
N ALA A 190 8.14 -15.22 -10.42
CA ALA A 190 6.83 -15.44 -9.82
C ALA A 190 6.29 -16.83 -10.13
N ASP A 191 6.34 -17.27 -11.39
CA ASP A 191 5.89 -18.61 -11.79
C ASP A 191 6.71 -19.73 -11.12
N GLU A 192 8.02 -19.54 -10.97
CA GLU A 192 8.85 -20.47 -10.23
C GLU A 192 8.48 -20.55 -8.75
N ALA A 193 8.25 -19.40 -8.11
CA ALA A 193 7.82 -19.34 -6.71
C ALA A 193 6.46 -20.03 -6.49
N LEU A 194 5.54 -19.90 -7.45
CA LEU A 194 4.20 -20.46 -7.37
C LEU A 194 4.13 -21.98 -7.54
N LYS A 195 5.22 -22.65 -7.94
CA LYS A 195 5.28 -24.11 -7.93
C LYS A 195 5.20 -24.65 -6.50
N ASP A 196 5.73 -23.90 -5.55
CA ASP A 196 5.77 -24.26 -4.12
C ASP A 196 4.73 -23.51 -3.27
N ALA A 197 4.22 -22.38 -3.72
CA ALA A 197 3.30 -21.50 -3.01
C ALA A 197 1.88 -21.59 -3.61
N THR A 198 1.09 -22.55 -3.15
CA THR A 198 -0.19 -22.95 -3.73
C THR A 198 -1.40 -22.14 -3.25
N SER A 199 -1.22 -21.19 -2.33
CA SER A 199 -2.31 -20.36 -1.80
C SER A 199 -2.80 -19.29 -2.79
N VAL A 200 -1.97 -18.94 -3.80
CA VAL A 200 -2.28 -17.89 -4.77
C VAL A 200 -3.29 -18.39 -5.80
N GLU A 201 -4.46 -17.76 -5.80
CA GLU A 201 -5.55 -18.05 -6.73
C GLU A 201 -5.42 -17.21 -8.02
N HIS A 202 -4.91 -15.97 -7.92
CA HIS A 202 -4.78 -15.04 -9.03
C HIS A 202 -3.43 -14.34 -9.06
N VAL A 203 -2.90 -14.11 -10.26
CA VAL A 203 -1.70 -13.34 -10.55
C VAL A 203 -2.05 -12.15 -11.41
N VAL A 204 -1.83 -10.93 -10.91
CA VAL A 204 -2.04 -9.71 -11.68
C VAL A 204 -0.70 -9.22 -12.22
N VAL A 205 -0.59 -9.07 -13.53
CA VAL A 205 0.67 -8.77 -14.23
C VAL A 205 0.64 -7.37 -14.85
N VAL A 206 1.55 -6.51 -14.44
CA VAL A 206 1.76 -5.20 -15.05
C VAL A 206 2.65 -5.37 -16.28
N ARG A 207 2.25 -4.83 -17.43
CA ARG A 207 3.09 -4.75 -18.63
C ARG A 207 4.07 -3.59 -18.49
N ARG A 208 5.30 -3.90 -18.09
CA ARG A 208 6.35 -2.90 -17.83
C ARG A 208 7.45 -2.89 -18.88
N THR A 209 7.91 -4.06 -19.31
CA THR A 209 9.02 -4.18 -20.26
C THR A 209 8.55 -4.53 -21.67
N GLY A 210 7.37 -5.11 -21.80
CA GLY A 210 6.82 -5.61 -23.08
C GLY A 210 7.37 -6.97 -23.49
N GLU A 211 8.12 -7.64 -22.60
CA GLU A 211 8.62 -8.99 -22.86
C GLU A 211 7.46 -9.99 -22.91
N GLU A 212 7.63 -10.99 -23.79
CA GLU A 212 6.75 -12.15 -23.78
C GLU A 212 6.99 -12.99 -22.53
N VAL A 213 5.91 -13.32 -21.83
CA VAL A 213 5.98 -14.09 -20.57
C VAL A 213 5.10 -15.33 -20.63
N PRO A 214 5.48 -16.41 -19.92
CA PRO A 214 4.60 -17.56 -19.72
C PRO A 214 3.27 -17.11 -19.12
N TRP A 215 2.18 -17.77 -19.54
CA TRP A 215 0.83 -17.40 -19.14
C TRP A 215 0.00 -18.61 -18.75
N THR A 216 -0.61 -18.55 -17.56
CA THR A 216 -1.54 -19.59 -17.09
C THR A 216 -2.97 -19.07 -17.18
N PRO A 217 -3.77 -19.53 -18.15
CA PRO A 217 -5.16 -19.09 -18.29
C PRO A 217 -5.98 -19.35 -17.02
N GLY A 218 -6.84 -18.39 -16.66
CA GLY A 218 -7.69 -18.45 -15.47
C GLY A 218 -7.01 -17.99 -14.18
N ARG A 219 -5.67 -18.09 -14.08
CA ARG A 219 -4.88 -17.57 -12.95
C ARG A 219 -4.31 -16.19 -13.23
N ASP A 220 -3.71 -15.99 -14.42
CA ASP A 220 -2.97 -14.80 -14.81
C ASP A 220 -3.87 -13.79 -15.49
N HIS A 221 -3.74 -12.53 -15.11
CA HIS A 221 -4.56 -11.42 -15.59
C HIS A 221 -3.70 -10.20 -15.87
N TRP A 222 -3.89 -9.53 -17.01
CA TRP A 222 -3.24 -8.26 -17.26
C TRP A 222 -3.84 -7.15 -16.41
N TRP A 223 -3.00 -6.39 -15.73
CA TRP A 223 -3.39 -5.22 -14.92
C TRP A 223 -4.27 -4.25 -15.70
N HIS A 224 -3.84 -3.85 -16.89
CA HIS A 224 -4.56 -2.85 -17.69
C HIS A 224 -5.95 -3.32 -18.13
N GLU A 225 -6.13 -4.59 -18.48
CA GLU A 225 -7.42 -5.15 -18.84
C GLU A 225 -8.38 -5.18 -17.64
N LEU A 226 -7.88 -5.59 -16.47
CA LEU A 226 -8.65 -5.55 -15.24
C LEU A 226 -9.07 -4.13 -14.86
N MET A 227 -8.16 -3.17 -15.02
CA MET A 227 -8.39 -1.77 -14.71
C MET A 227 -9.40 -1.12 -15.67
N GLU A 228 -9.37 -1.45 -16.97
CA GLU A 228 -10.32 -0.93 -17.96
C GLU A 228 -11.76 -1.27 -17.59
N ALA A 229 -12.01 -2.49 -17.12
CA ALA A 229 -13.33 -2.99 -16.75
C ALA A 229 -13.73 -2.67 -15.30
N ALA A 230 -12.90 -1.97 -14.52
CA ALA A 230 -13.16 -1.73 -13.11
C ALA A 230 -14.00 -0.47 -12.88
N PRO A 231 -15.00 -0.50 -11.96
CA PRO A 231 -15.74 0.69 -11.54
C PRO A 231 -14.82 1.73 -10.90
N ASP A 232 -15.15 3.01 -11.10
CA ASP A 232 -14.37 4.15 -10.60
C ASP A 232 -14.55 4.41 -9.09
N ARG A 233 -15.59 3.85 -8.46
CA ARG A 233 -15.89 4.09 -7.05
C ARG A 233 -15.76 2.83 -6.21
N CYS A 234 -14.97 2.95 -5.15
CA CYS A 234 -14.82 1.97 -4.09
C CYS A 234 -14.73 2.71 -2.76
N ASP A 235 -15.75 2.59 -1.92
CA ASP A 235 -15.74 3.24 -0.60
C ASP A 235 -14.69 2.55 0.31
N PRO A 236 -13.98 3.32 1.16
CA PRO A 236 -12.95 2.77 2.04
C PRO A 236 -13.59 1.98 3.19
N GLU A 237 -12.99 0.83 3.50
CA GLU A 237 -13.38 0.00 4.64
C GLU A 237 -13.08 0.71 5.96
N SER A 238 -13.99 0.61 6.93
CA SER A 238 -13.78 1.13 8.28
C SER A 238 -12.96 0.13 9.09
N MET A 239 -11.68 0.45 9.35
CA MET A 239 -10.72 -0.43 9.99
C MET A 239 -10.51 -0.06 11.44
N GLU A 240 -10.54 -1.04 12.34
CA GLU A 240 -10.06 -0.86 13.70
C GLU A 240 -8.57 -0.46 13.70
N ALA A 241 -8.15 0.37 14.65
CA ALA A 241 -6.77 0.86 14.74
C ALA A 241 -5.74 -0.27 14.96
N GLU A 242 -6.16 -1.38 15.53
CA GLU A 242 -5.32 -2.55 15.86
C GLU A 242 -5.29 -3.62 14.75
N GLU A 243 -6.06 -3.44 13.66
CA GLU A 243 -6.03 -4.43 12.58
C GLU A 243 -4.72 -4.38 11.80
N PRO A 244 -4.17 -5.54 11.41
CA PRO A 244 -2.96 -5.61 10.60
C PRO A 244 -3.10 -4.83 9.29
N LEU A 245 -2.11 -4.02 8.96
CA LEU A 245 -2.08 -3.20 7.76
C LEU A 245 -1.19 -3.80 6.66
N PHE A 246 -0.01 -4.30 7.03
CA PHE A 246 0.96 -4.90 6.12
C PHE A 246 1.92 -5.85 6.87
N ILE A 247 2.65 -6.64 6.10
CA ILE A 247 3.70 -7.58 6.54
C ILE A 247 5.03 -7.16 5.91
#